data_f07925d4ab3692eac783482b6f0feecd
#
_entry.id   f07925d4ab3692eac783482b6f0feecd
#
_cell.length_a   1.000
_cell.length_b   1.000
_cell.length_c   1.000
_cell.angle_alpha   90.00
_cell.angle_beta   90.00
_cell.angle_gamma   90.00
#
_symmetry.space_group_name_H-M   'P 1'
#
loop_
_entity.id
_entity.type
_entity.pdbx_description
1 polymer ?
#
loop_
_entity_poly.entity_id
_entity_poly.type
_entity_poly.pdbx_seq_one_letter_code
_entity_poly.pdbx_strand_id
1 'polypeptide(L)'
;MPNVLFVCVQNAGRSQIAQLLSERAGGTARSAGSRPADHVHENVAAVFPELANRVPKKLARADMEWADVVVTMGCGDDCPYIPGKRYLDWDLPDPAGGTEQDVRGVASQIEQLLPSLPR
;
A
#
# COMPACT_ATOMS: atom_id res chain seq x y z
N MET A 1 -18.46 -3.82 1.65
CA MET A 1 -17.23 -3.02 1.47
C MET A 1 -16.41 -3.65 0.36
N PRO A 2 -15.88 -2.87 -0.59
CA PRO A 2 -15.01 -3.43 -1.62
C PRO A 2 -13.70 -3.94 -1.01
N ASN A 3 -13.13 -4.95 -1.64
CA ASN A 3 -11.80 -5.43 -1.32
C ASN A 3 -10.77 -4.56 -2.02
N VAL A 4 -9.89 -3.92 -1.28
CA VAL A 4 -8.89 -2.99 -1.83
C VAL A 4 -7.50 -3.59 -1.70
N LEU A 5 -6.78 -3.65 -2.81
CA LEU A 5 -5.39 -4.10 -2.85
C LEU A 5 -4.48 -2.89 -3.12
N PHE A 6 -3.56 -2.63 -2.19
CA PHE A 6 -2.55 -1.59 -2.36
C PHE A 6 -1.25 -2.21 -2.83
N VAL A 7 -0.71 -1.69 -3.93
CA VAL A 7 0.50 -2.24 -4.56
C VAL A 7 1.55 -1.14 -4.72
N CYS A 8 2.75 -1.40 -4.24
CA CYS A 8 3.93 -0.57 -4.52
C CYS A 8 5.09 -1.48 -4.93
N VAL A 9 6.30 -0.95 -5.04
CA VAL A 9 7.44 -1.76 -5.47
C VAL A 9 7.85 -2.74 -4.38
N GLN A 10 8.21 -2.24 -3.20
CA GLN A 10 8.84 -3.04 -2.15
C GLN A 10 7.89 -3.59 -1.08
N ASN A 11 6.66 -3.11 -1.02
CA ASN A 11 5.70 -3.46 0.04
C ASN A 11 6.30 -3.27 1.45
N ALA A 12 7.15 -2.28 1.61
CA ALA A 12 7.86 -2.00 2.84
C ALA A 12 7.58 -0.61 3.41
N GLY A 13 6.78 0.19 2.71
CA GLY A 13 6.43 1.54 3.11
C GLY A 13 5.01 1.90 2.71
N ARG A 14 4.85 2.54 1.56
CA ARG A 14 3.56 3.13 1.10
C ARG A 14 2.37 2.18 1.17
N SER A 15 2.48 1.00 0.60
CA SER A 15 1.36 0.04 0.56
C SER A 15 1.06 -0.55 1.94
N GLN A 16 2.05 -0.76 2.79
CA GLN A 16 1.85 -1.22 4.16
C GLN A 16 1.12 -0.15 4.99
N ILE A 17 1.52 1.11 4.85
CA ILE A 17 0.85 2.23 5.54
C ILE A 17 -0.61 2.33 5.06
N ALA A 18 -0.84 2.24 3.76
CA ALA A 18 -2.19 2.33 3.20
C ALA A 18 -3.09 1.21 3.69
N GLN A 19 -2.59 -0.02 3.74
CA GLN A 19 -3.34 -1.15 4.29
C GLN A 19 -3.72 -0.90 5.75
N LEU A 20 -2.76 -0.50 6.57
CA LEU A 20 -3.00 -0.24 8.00
C LEU A 20 -4.05 0.86 8.20
N LEU A 21 -3.90 1.99 7.51
CA LEU A 21 -4.83 3.11 7.66
C LEU A 21 -6.23 2.77 7.14
N SER A 22 -6.31 1.99 6.06
CA SER A 22 -7.59 1.50 5.55
C SER A 22 -8.28 0.58 6.56
N GLU A 23 -7.53 -0.34 7.17
CA GLU A 23 -8.03 -1.24 8.20
C GLU A 23 -8.53 -0.46 9.43
N ARG A 24 -7.78 0.56 9.87
CA ARG A 24 -8.19 1.43 10.97
C ARG A 24 -9.49 2.18 10.68
N ALA A 25 -9.74 2.49 9.41
CA ALA A 25 -10.96 3.15 8.97
C ALA A 25 -12.12 2.17 8.73
N GLY A 26 -11.94 0.89 9.04
CA GLY A 26 -12.96 -0.15 8.88
C GLY A 26 -12.98 -0.80 7.50
N GLY A 27 -11.99 -0.54 6.66
CA GLY A 27 -11.90 -1.11 5.32
C GLY A 27 -11.35 -2.54 5.31
N THR A 28 -11.55 -3.22 4.17
CA THR A 28 -11.00 -4.54 3.90
C THR A 28 -9.87 -4.37 2.89
N ALA A 29 -8.63 -4.62 3.33
CA ALA A 29 -7.45 -4.29 2.54
C ALA A 29 -6.39 -5.37 2.61
N ARG A 30 -5.63 -5.48 1.51
CA ARG A 30 -4.37 -6.22 1.42
C ARG A 30 -3.33 -5.32 0.79
N SER A 31 -2.07 -5.68 0.91
CA SER A 31 -0.98 -4.99 0.21
C SER A 31 0.03 -5.99 -0.31
N ALA A 32 0.76 -5.60 -1.35
CA ALA A 32 1.78 -6.43 -1.96
C ALA A 32 2.78 -5.56 -2.72
N GLY A 33 3.90 -6.14 -3.11
CA GLY A 33 4.93 -5.48 -3.90
C GLY A 33 5.33 -6.25 -5.13
N SER A 34 5.73 -5.54 -6.18
CA SER A 34 6.27 -6.15 -7.39
C SER A 34 7.66 -6.77 -7.13
N ARG A 35 8.43 -6.15 -6.22
CA ARG A 35 9.77 -6.60 -5.78
C ARG A 35 9.87 -6.39 -4.29
N PRO A 36 9.31 -7.29 -3.46
CA PRO A 36 9.23 -7.07 -2.03
C PRO A 36 10.61 -7.03 -1.38
N ALA A 37 10.77 -6.10 -0.43
CA ALA A 37 11.93 -6.05 0.44
C ALA A 37 11.84 -7.16 1.50
N ASP A 38 12.93 -7.39 2.23
CA ASP A 38 12.96 -8.41 3.28
C ASP A 38 12.19 -7.97 4.53
N HIS A 39 12.16 -6.67 4.80
CA HIS A 39 11.53 -6.08 5.98
C HIS A 39 10.81 -4.78 5.64
N VAL A 40 9.85 -4.41 6.46
CA VAL A 40 9.30 -3.06 6.46
C VAL A 40 10.45 -2.09 6.79
N HIS A 41 10.49 -0.93 6.12
CA HIS A 41 11.55 0.06 6.36
C HIS A 41 11.55 0.53 7.81
N GLU A 42 12.76 0.71 8.37
CA GLU A 42 12.92 1.08 9.78
C GLU A 42 12.19 2.37 10.15
N ASN A 43 12.26 3.39 9.29
CA ASN A 43 11.57 4.66 9.53
C ASN A 43 10.05 4.50 9.54
N VAL A 44 9.52 3.59 8.73
CA VAL A 44 8.09 3.27 8.69
C VAL A 44 7.67 2.56 9.98
N ALA A 45 8.43 1.56 10.41
CA ALA A 45 8.18 0.84 11.65
C ALA A 45 8.30 1.75 12.88
N ALA A 46 9.17 2.76 12.83
CA ALA A 46 9.32 3.73 13.92
C ALA A 46 8.06 4.58 14.10
N VAL A 47 7.40 4.97 13.01
CA VAL A 47 6.14 5.73 13.05
C VAL A 47 4.94 4.83 13.29
N PHE A 48 4.94 3.63 12.71
CA PHE A 48 3.86 2.65 12.83
C PHE A 48 4.41 1.33 13.39
N PRO A 49 4.57 1.21 14.72
CA PRO A 49 5.13 0.00 15.32
C PRO A 49 4.35 -1.28 14.97
N GLU A 50 3.07 -1.17 14.67
CA GLU A 50 2.24 -2.31 14.25
C GLU A 50 2.77 -2.96 12.98
N LEU A 51 3.50 -2.22 12.15
CA LEU A 51 4.06 -2.73 10.90
C LEU A 51 5.42 -3.41 11.08
N ALA A 52 6.04 -3.29 12.26
CA ALA A 52 7.39 -3.81 12.49
C ALA A 52 7.51 -5.32 12.27
N ASN A 53 6.45 -6.07 12.54
CA ASN A 53 6.41 -7.52 12.39
C ASN A 53 5.76 -7.99 11.09
N ARG A 54 5.35 -7.08 10.22
CA ARG A 54 4.79 -7.45 8.93
C ARG A 54 5.92 -7.80 7.97
N VAL A 55 5.70 -8.84 7.17
CA VAL A 55 6.66 -9.27 6.16
C VAL A 55 6.15 -8.79 4.80
N PRO A 56 6.95 -7.99 4.07
CA PRO A 56 6.61 -7.64 2.69
C PRO A 56 6.35 -8.89 1.86
N LYS A 57 5.29 -8.86 1.05
CA LYS A 57 4.93 -10.02 0.24
C LYS A 57 4.88 -9.67 -1.24
N LYS A 58 5.20 -10.66 -2.06
CA LYS A 58 5.12 -10.51 -3.50
C LYS A 58 3.67 -10.51 -3.96
N LEU A 59 3.37 -9.63 -4.91
CA LEU A 59 2.08 -9.58 -5.57
C LEU A 59 1.78 -10.94 -6.21
N ALA A 60 0.67 -11.54 -5.82
CA ALA A 60 0.23 -12.83 -6.31
C ALA A 60 -1.08 -12.69 -7.08
N ARG A 61 -1.33 -13.62 -8.00
CA ARG A 61 -2.56 -13.64 -8.77
C ARG A 61 -3.80 -13.71 -7.87
N ALA A 62 -3.71 -14.46 -6.77
CA ALA A 62 -4.81 -14.57 -5.81
C ALA A 62 -5.19 -13.20 -5.21
N ASP A 63 -4.22 -12.34 -4.96
CA ASP A 63 -4.48 -10.98 -4.47
C ASP A 63 -5.25 -10.16 -5.50
N MET A 64 -4.85 -10.26 -6.76
CA MET A 64 -5.50 -9.55 -7.86
C MET A 64 -6.93 -10.06 -8.07
N GLU A 65 -7.15 -11.36 -8.00
CA GLU A 65 -8.49 -11.96 -8.14
C GLU A 65 -9.41 -11.57 -6.98
N TRP A 66 -8.85 -11.49 -5.78
CA TRP A 66 -9.58 -11.08 -4.58
C TRP A 66 -10.03 -9.62 -4.63
N ALA A 67 -9.22 -8.75 -5.23
CA ALA A 67 -9.44 -7.30 -5.20
C ALA A 67 -10.61 -6.87 -6.08
N ASP A 68 -11.40 -5.94 -5.59
CA ASP A 68 -12.37 -5.17 -6.39
C ASP A 68 -11.73 -3.90 -6.92
N VAL A 69 -10.87 -3.30 -6.11
CA VAL A 69 -10.13 -2.07 -6.42
C VAL A 69 -8.65 -2.31 -6.20
N VAL A 70 -7.84 -1.92 -7.18
CA VAL A 70 -6.37 -1.99 -7.08
C VAL A 70 -5.83 -0.57 -7.07
N VAL A 71 -5.10 -0.22 -6.02
CA VAL A 71 -4.45 1.09 -5.89
C VAL A 71 -2.94 0.90 -6.06
N THR A 72 -2.40 1.44 -7.14
CA THR A 72 -0.97 1.37 -7.42
C THR A 72 -0.27 2.61 -6.87
N MET A 73 0.94 2.43 -6.38
CA MET A 73 1.73 3.49 -5.73
C MET A 73 3.16 3.44 -6.23
N GLY A 74 3.38 3.89 -7.47
CA GLY A 74 4.73 4.02 -8.00
C GLY A 74 5.37 2.75 -8.55
N CYS A 75 4.61 1.67 -8.77
CA CYS A 75 5.16 0.46 -9.39
C CYS A 75 5.19 0.52 -10.93
N GLY A 76 4.51 1.49 -11.53
CA GLY A 76 4.55 1.69 -12.98
C GLY A 76 4.20 0.43 -13.76
N ASP A 77 5.04 0.09 -14.74
CA ASP A 77 4.84 -1.08 -15.61
C ASP A 77 5.05 -2.41 -14.90
N ASP A 78 5.64 -2.41 -13.70
CA ASP A 78 5.80 -3.63 -12.90
C ASP A 78 4.47 -4.12 -12.30
N CYS A 79 3.44 -3.28 -12.30
CA CYS A 79 2.12 -3.66 -11.81
C CYS A 79 1.31 -4.31 -12.93
N PRO A 80 0.84 -5.55 -12.75
CA PRO A 80 -0.01 -6.18 -13.75
C PRO A 80 -1.37 -5.50 -13.82
N TYR A 81 -1.97 -5.55 -15.00
CA TYR A 81 -3.32 -5.06 -15.22
C TYR A 81 -4.25 -6.23 -15.54
N ILE A 82 -5.32 -6.36 -14.76
CA ILE A 82 -6.37 -7.36 -15.01
C ILE A 82 -7.65 -6.62 -15.42
N PRO A 83 -8.17 -6.85 -16.64
CA PRO A 83 -9.42 -6.23 -17.08
C PRO A 83 -10.58 -6.58 -16.14
N GLY A 84 -11.51 -5.64 -15.98
CA GLY A 84 -12.69 -5.81 -15.13
C GLY A 84 -12.49 -5.38 -13.68
N LYS A 85 -11.29 -5.03 -13.28
CA LYS A 85 -11.00 -4.44 -11.97
C LYS A 85 -10.97 -2.92 -12.08
N ARG A 86 -11.28 -2.24 -10.99
CA ARG A 86 -11.11 -0.79 -10.90
C ARG A 86 -9.68 -0.48 -10.44
N TYR A 87 -8.98 0.32 -11.22
CA TYR A 87 -7.60 0.74 -10.93
C TYR A 87 -7.54 2.21 -10.58
N LEU A 88 -6.79 2.51 -9.52
CA LEU A 88 -6.46 3.88 -9.13
C LEU A 88 -4.95 3.96 -8.98
N ASP A 89 -4.36 5.08 -9.36
CA ASP A 89 -2.93 5.32 -9.17
C ASP A 89 -2.75 6.52 -8.25
N TRP A 90 -2.11 6.30 -7.11
CA TRP A 90 -1.78 7.36 -6.16
C TRP A 90 -0.31 7.72 -6.29
N ASP A 91 -0.05 8.92 -6.78
CA ASP A 91 1.30 9.44 -6.92
C ASP A 91 1.81 9.93 -5.56
N LEU A 92 2.51 9.05 -4.85
CA LEU A 92 3.03 9.31 -3.52
C LEU A 92 4.56 9.19 -3.53
N PRO A 93 5.26 10.10 -2.82
CA PRO A 93 6.71 9.96 -2.68
C PRO A 93 7.07 8.70 -1.89
N ASP A 94 8.19 8.08 -2.24
CA ASP A 94 8.70 6.92 -1.53
C ASP A 94 9.44 7.40 -0.26
N PRO A 95 9.00 7.01 0.95
CA PRO A 95 9.67 7.42 2.17
C PRO A 95 10.93 6.62 2.50
N ALA A 96 11.29 5.62 1.68
CA ALA A 96 12.46 4.78 1.92
C ALA A 96 13.73 5.61 2.09
N GLY A 97 14.47 5.36 3.15
CA GLY A 97 15.71 6.07 3.45
C GLY A 97 15.53 7.51 3.95
N GLY A 98 14.28 7.96 4.09
CA GLY A 98 13.97 9.30 4.57
C GLY A 98 13.80 9.38 6.08
N THR A 99 13.29 10.52 6.54
CA THR A 99 13.03 10.77 7.96
C THR A 99 11.66 10.22 8.38
N GLU A 100 11.42 10.17 9.69
CA GLU A 100 10.07 9.85 10.21
C GLU A 100 9.04 10.88 9.75
N GLN A 101 9.46 12.15 9.60
CA GLN A 101 8.59 13.19 9.09
C GLN A 101 8.16 12.92 7.65
N ASP A 102 9.05 12.37 6.82
CA ASP A 102 8.70 11.94 5.46
C ASP A 102 7.64 10.85 5.48
N VAL A 103 7.76 9.90 6.42
CA VAL A 103 6.76 8.83 6.60
C VAL A 103 5.41 9.42 7.01
N ARG A 104 5.40 10.35 7.96
CA ARG A 104 4.17 11.01 8.41
C ARG A 104 3.50 11.81 7.30
N GLY A 105 4.31 12.45 6.44
CA GLY A 105 3.80 13.18 5.28
C GLY A 105 3.09 12.26 4.29
N VAL A 106 3.67 11.11 3.99
CA VAL A 106 3.05 10.12 3.12
C VAL A 106 1.76 9.58 3.75
N ALA A 107 1.79 9.25 5.04
CA ALA A 107 0.62 8.77 5.76
C ALA A 107 -0.52 9.80 5.73
N SER A 108 -0.21 11.07 5.91
CA SER A 108 -1.21 12.15 5.84
C SER A 108 -1.85 12.23 4.46
N GLN A 109 -1.06 12.11 3.40
CA GLN A 109 -1.58 12.10 2.03
C GLN A 109 -2.50 10.89 1.79
N ILE A 110 -2.11 9.72 2.29
CA ILE A 110 -2.93 8.50 2.20
C ILE A 110 -4.26 8.71 2.93
N GLU A 111 -4.25 9.25 4.13
CA GLU A 111 -5.47 9.54 4.89
C GLU A 111 -6.42 10.46 4.12
N GLN A 112 -5.89 11.43 3.40
CA GLN A 112 -6.68 12.33 2.58
C GLN A 112 -7.28 11.64 1.35
N LEU A 113 -6.61 10.61 0.84
CA LEU A 113 -7.05 9.87 -0.35
C LEU A 113 -8.04 8.74 -0.04
N LEU A 114 -7.98 8.17 1.17
CA LEU A 114 -8.86 7.05 1.53
C LEU A 114 -10.36 7.32 1.31
N PRO A 115 -10.91 8.50 1.64
CA PRO A 115 -12.33 8.76 1.39
C PRO A 115 -12.72 8.74 -0.09
N SER A 116 -11.75 8.86 -1.00
CA SER A 116 -12.02 8.82 -2.45
C SER A 116 -12.15 7.39 -3.00
N LEU A 117 -11.88 6.38 -2.18
CA LEU A 117 -12.02 4.99 -2.59
C LEU A 117 -13.51 4.66 -2.85
N PRO A 118 -13.80 3.82 -3.85
CA PRO A 118 -15.16 3.32 -4.09
C PRO A 118 -15.72 2.61 -2.86
N ARG A 119 -17.02 2.75 -2.68
CA ARG A 119 -17.75 2.07 -1.60
C ARG A 119 -18.60 0.96 -2.15
#